data_6a767dc8979b873d701d07726430321c
#
_entry.id   6a767dc8979b873d701d07726430321c
#
_cell.length_a   1.000
_cell.length_b   1.000
_cell.length_c   1.000
_cell.angle_alpha   90.00
_cell.angle_beta   90.00
_cell.angle_gamma   90.00
#
_symmetry.space_group_name_H-M   'P 1'
#
loop_
_entity.id
_entity.type
_entity.pdbx_description
1 polymer ?
#
loop_
_entity_poly.entity_id
_entity_poly.type
_entity_poly.pdbx_seq_one_letter_code
_entity_poly.pdbx_strand_id
1 'polypeptide(L)' 'MVSAFVMIVSTPGAEKELAQDLRRLSEVKEVWEVYGEYDLVVRVETNSLQLLDTFVRERVRRMPAVRLTTTMISVD' A
#
# COMPACT_ATOMS: atom_id res chain seq x y z
N MET A 1 1.71 16.45 -7.33
CA MET A 1 2.02 15.11 -6.80
C MET A 1 1.03 14.76 -5.71
N VAL A 2 0.57 13.53 -5.72
CA VAL A 2 -0.41 13.04 -4.75
C VAL A 2 0.28 12.08 -3.78
N SER A 3 0.12 12.32 -2.48
CA SER A 3 0.62 11.43 -1.43
C SER A 3 -0.56 10.73 -0.77
N ALA A 4 -0.36 9.45 -0.48
CA ALA A 4 -1.40 8.65 0.16
C ALA A 4 -0.78 7.62 1.10
N PHE A 5 -1.59 7.21 2.07
CA PHE A 5 -1.26 6.07 2.93
C PHE A 5 -2.23 4.95 2.61
N VAL A 6 -1.69 3.81 2.27
CA VAL A 6 -2.49 2.62 2.00
C VAL A 6 -2.29 1.67 3.17
N MET A 7 -3.35 1.43 3.92
CA MET A 7 -3.32 0.48 5.02
C MET A 7 -3.76 -0.88 4.50
N ILE A 8 -3.02 -1.91 4.84
CA ILE A 8 -3.21 -3.23 4.27
C ILE A 8 -3.40 -4.27 5.36
N VAL A 9 -4.43 -5.11 5.18
CA VAL A 9 -4.57 -6.35 5.94
C VAL A 9 -4.01 -7.47 5.05
N SER A 10 -3.04 -8.18 5.56
CA SER A 10 -2.38 -9.25 4.81
C SER A 10 -2.81 -10.61 5.29
N THR A 11 -2.50 -11.63 4.48
CA THR A 11 -2.59 -13.01 4.91
C THR A 11 -1.63 -13.22 6.08
N PRO A 12 -2.08 -13.87 7.18
CA PRO A 12 -1.20 -14.09 8.33
C PRO A 12 0.08 -14.83 7.91
N GLY A 13 1.21 -14.32 8.39
CA GLY A 13 2.52 -14.89 8.09
C GLY A 13 3.17 -14.37 6.82
N ALA A 14 2.45 -13.58 6.01
CA ALA A 14 2.98 -13.08 4.75
C ALA A 14 3.46 -11.62 4.82
N GLU A 15 3.44 -11.03 6.01
CA GLU A 15 3.70 -9.59 6.16
C GLU A 15 5.07 -9.17 5.66
N LYS A 16 6.10 -9.93 6.02
CA LYS A 16 7.48 -9.54 5.66
C LYS A 16 7.71 -9.64 4.15
N GLU A 17 7.26 -10.71 3.55
CA GLU A 17 7.43 -10.89 2.11
C GLU A 17 6.64 -9.84 1.34
N LEU A 18 5.41 -9.57 1.78
CA LEU A 18 4.59 -8.55 1.16
C LEU A 18 5.24 -7.17 1.26
N ALA A 19 5.79 -6.85 2.43
CA ALA A 19 6.49 -5.58 2.62
C ALA A 19 7.67 -5.45 1.65
N GLN A 20 8.44 -6.53 1.46
CA GLN A 20 9.57 -6.51 0.54
C GLN A 20 9.10 -6.31 -0.90
N ASP A 21 8.03 -6.98 -1.28
CA ASP A 21 7.49 -6.83 -2.64
C ASP A 21 7.00 -5.41 -2.88
N LEU A 22 6.32 -4.83 -1.90
CA LEU A 22 5.83 -3.45 -2.01
C LEU A 22 6.98 -2.46 -2.14
N ARG A 23 8.07 -2.67 -1.40
CA ARG A 23 9.22 -1.76 -1.45
C ARG A 23 9.90 -1.72 -2.82
N ARG A 24 9.66 -2.73 -3.66
CA ARG A 24 10.23 -2.76 -5.01
C ARG A 24 9.48 -1.87 -6.00
N LEU A 25 8.27 -1.44 -5.65
CA LEU A 25 7.47 -0.62 -6.54
C LEU A 25 7.91 0.84 -6.43
N SER A 26 8.10 1.50 -7.58
CA SER A 26 8.62 2.87 -7.59
C SER A 26 7.70 3.88 -6.94
N GLU A 27 6.38 3.63 -6.97
CA GLU A 27 5.40 4.50 -6.33
C GLU A 27 5.44 4.42 -4.81
N VAL A 28 5.98 3.33 -4.26
CA VAL A 28 6.04 3.11 -2.82
C VAL A 28 7.28 3.79 -2.26
N LYS A 29 7.06 4.67 -1.27
CA LYS A 29 8.15 5.44 -0.66
C LYS A 29 8.57 4.87 0.69
N GLU A 30 7.60 4.35 1.46
CA GLU A 30 7.89 3.75 2.75
C GLU A 30 6.88 2.66 3.03
N VAL A 31 7.32 1.64 3.76
CA VAL A 31 6.46 0.54 4.21
C VAL A 31 6.76 0.27 5.66
N TRP A 32 5.71 0.23 6.49
CA TRP A 32 5.82 -0.11 7.92
C TRP A 32 4.97 -1.33 8.22
N GLU A 33 5.53 -2.26 8.99
CA GLU A 33 4.73 -3.31 9.62
C GLU A 33 4.20 -2.74 10.93
N VAL A 34 2.90 -2.91 11.18
CA VAL A 34 2.25 -2.31 12.34
C VAL A 34 1.41 -3.35 13.07
N TYR A 35 1.04 -3.01 14.30
CA TYR A 35 0.06 -3.79 15.06
C TYR A 35 -1.28 -3.06 15.02
N GLY A 36 -2.36 -3.80 15.18
CA GLY A 36 -3.70 -3.24 15.24
C GLY A 36 -4.59 -3.81 14.17
N GLU A 37 -5.49 -2.97 13.66
CA GLU A 37 -6.46 -3.38 12.65
C GLU A 37 -5.81 -3.68 11.30
N TYR A 38 -4.64 -3.13 11.06
CA TYR A 38 -3.92 -3.31 9.81
C TYR A 38 -2.57 -3.94 10.09
N ASP A 39 -2.01 -4.60 9.09
CA ASP A 39 -0.71 -5.26 9.19
C ASP A 39 0.41 -4.42 8.61
N LEU A 40 0.11 -3.64 7.57
CA LEU A 40 1.09 -2.78 6.92
C LEU A 40 0.50 -1.41 6.66
N VAL A 41 1.35 -0.40 6.74
CA VAL A 41 1.04 0.96 6.29
C VAL A 41 2.06 1.31 5.21
N VAL A 42 1.58 1.75 4.06
CA VAL A 42 2.42 2.03 2.90
C VAL A 42 2.22 3.47 2.47
N ARG A 43 3.34 4.22 2.37
CA ARG A 43 3.27 5.58 1.83
C ARG A 43 3.55 5.53 0.33
N VAL A 44 2.62 6.07 -0.44
CA VAL A 44 2.63 6.02 -1.90
C VAL A 44 2.57 7.44 -2.45
N GLU A 45 3.33 7.69 -3.52
CA GLU A 45 3.26 8.96 -4.23
C GLU A 45 3.05 8.69 -5.71
N THR A 46 2.10 9.42 -6.30
CA THR A 46 1.84 9.37 -7.74
C THR A 46 1.64 10.78 -8.26
N ASN A 47 1.65 10.94 -9.58
CA ASN A 47 1.49 12.25 -10.20
C ASN A 47 0.05 12.75 -10.21
N SER A 48 -0.93 11.85 -10.06
CA SER A 48 -2.34 12.22 -10.08
C SER A 48 -3.17 11.25 -9.27
N LEU A 49 -4.40 11.66 -8.92
CA LEU A 49 -5.35 10.79 -8.25
C LEU A 49 -5.70 9.58 -9.10
N GLN A 50 -5.83 9.79 -10.40
CA GLN A 50 -6.15 8.70 -11.32
C GLN A 50 -5.05 7.65 -11.31
N LEU A 51 -3.79 8.07 -11.31
CA LEU A 51 -2.67 7.14 -11.23
C LEU A 51 -2.62 6.41 -9.89
N LEU A 52 -2.99 7.10 -8.81
CA LEU A 52 -3.06 6.48 -7.49
C LEU A 52 -4.11 5.37 -7.49
N ASP A 53 -5.31 5.67 -8.00
CA ASP A 53 -6.38 4.69 -8.07
C ASP A 53 -5.97 3.47 -8.89
N THR A 54 -5.36 3.71 -10.03
CA THR A 54 -4.88 2.63 -10.90
C THR A 54 -3.82 1.80 -10.19
N PHE A 55 -2.89 2.47 -9.50
CA PHE A 55 -1.82 1.78 -8.78
C PHE A 55 -2.37 0.86 -7.70
N VAL A 56 -3.27 1.35 -6.88
CA VAL A 56 -3.84 0.54 -5.80
C VAL A 56 -4.63 -0.64 -6.38
N ARG A 57 -5.48 -0.36 -7.34
CA ARG A 57 -6.37 -1.38 -7.91
C ARG A 57 -5.61 -2.42 -8.74
N GLU A 58 -4.63 -2.00 -9.55
CA GLU A 58 -3.97 -2.88 -10.50
C GLU A 58 -2.69 -3.52 -9.95
N ARG A 59 -2.06 -2.88 -8.98
CA ARG A 59 -0.79 -3.37 -8.46
C ARG A 59 -0.92 -3.91 -7.04
N VAL A 60 -1.48 -3.14 -6.14
CA VAL A 60 -1.51 -3.52 -4.72
C VAL A 60 -2.58 -4.59 -4.47
N ARG A 61 -3.80 -4.34 -4.90
CA ARG A 61 -4.91 -5.24 -4.60
C ARG A 61 -4.80 -6.57 -5.34
N ARG A 62 -3.97 -6.66 -6.35
CA ARG A 62 -3.76 -7.93 -7.07
C ARG A 62 -2.72 -8.82 -6.43
N MET A 63 -1.98 -8.33 -5.46
CA MET A 63 -1.01 -9.17 -4.75
C MET A 63 -1.75 -10.21 -3.93
N PRO A 64 -1.38 -11.49 -4.05
CA PRO A 64 -2.15 -12.59 -3.40
C PRO A 64 -2.24 -12.45 -1.88
N ALA A 65 -1.21 -11.87 -1.25
CA ALA A 65 -1.18 -11.74 0.20
C ALA A 65 -2.03 -10.57 0.71
N VAL A 66 -2.51 -9.70 -0.17
CA VAL A 66 -3.33 -8.54 0.22
C VAL A 66 -4.79 -8.98 0.33
N ARG A 67 -5.36 -8.85 1.52
CA ARG A 67 -6.75 -9.22 1.78
C ARG A 67 -7.68 -8.02 1.75
N LEU A 68 -7.22 -6.88 2.26
CA LEU A 68 -8.05 -5.69 2.35
C LEU A 68 -7.13 -4.46 2.31
N THR A 69 -7.58 -3.41 1.64
CA THR A 69 -6.86 -2.14 1.61
C THR A 69 -7.79 -1.00 1.98
N THR A 70 -7.23 -0.01 2.67
CA THR A 70 -7.90 1.26 2.91
C THR A 70 -6.91 2.35 2.53
N THR A 71 -7.34 3.24 1.63
CA THR A 71 -6.46 4.31 1.14
C THR A 71 -6.89 5.64 1.74
N MET A 72 -5.95 6.34 2.36
CA MET A 72 -6.15 7.70 2.86
C MET A 72 -5.26 8.64 2.07
N ILE A 73 -5.86 9.65 1.48
CA ILE A 73 -5.16 10.59 0.62
C ILE A 73 -4.86 11.86 1.42
N SER A 74 -3.59 12.27 1.39
CA SER A 74 -3.19 13.51 2.04
C SER A 74 -3.73 14.70 1.24
N VAL A 75 -4.30 15.68 1.96
CA VAL A 75 -4.81 16.90 1.33
C VAL A 75 -3.84 18.07 1.47
N ASP A 76 -2.68 17.84 2.07
CA ASP A 76 -1.65 18.87 2.20
C ASP A 76 -0.40 18.53 1.43
#